data_d22d1522ebab3c7dadd5060205a16ac6
#
_entry.id   d22d1522ebab3c7dadd5060205a16ac6
#
_cell.length_a   1.000
_cell.length_b   1.000
_cell.length_c   1.000
_cell.angle_alpha   90.00
_cell.angle_beta   90.00
_cell.angle_gamma   90.00
#
_symmetry.space_group_name_H-M   'P 1'
#
loop_
_entity.id
_entity.type
_entity.pdbx_description
1 polymer ?
#
loop_
_entity_poly.entity_id
_entity_poly.type
_entity_poly.pdbx_seq_one_letter_code
_entity_poly.pdbx_strand_id
1 'polypeptide(L)'
;MAGVKLAGGGVVEGDAVVIAMGPWSILAAAWLPLPPVFGLKGHSLVFEPEMEVPAEALFLECREAGGAVQTPELFPRTDGTVYACAISSESPLPVDPGRVAPDPGATERLQAICGALSPTLAAAKIAARQACFRPMTRDGLPLIGRVAGIEGAYIATGHSVWGILNAPATGEAIAELIVDGAARSVDLLPFSPARFPPFDPVGLRRTIAKS
;
A
#
# COMPACT_ATOMS: atom_id res chain seq x y z
N MET A 1 10.28 0.40 23.99
CA MET A 1 9.74 -0.82 23.31
C MET A 1 10.69 -1.97 23.61
N ALA A 2 10.19 -3.15 23.97
CA ALA A 2 11.07 -4.27 24.36
C ALA A 2 10.96 -5.47 23.39
N GLY A 3 10.10 -5.42 22.41
CA GLY A 3 9.93 -6.48 21.43
C GLY A 3 8.50 -6.64 20.95
N VAL A 4 8.24 -7.72 20.22
CA VAL A 4 6.95 -8.06 19.62
C VAL A 4 6.48 -9.43 20.13
N LYS A 5 5.25 -9.50 20.64
CA LYS A 5 4.61 -10.76 21.02
C LYS A 5 3.91 -11.36 19.81
N LEU A 6 4.24 -12.60 19.49
CA LEU A 6 3.63 -13.35 18.41
C LEU A 6 2.29 -13.98 18.82
N ALA A 7 1.41 -14.23 17.85
CA ALA A 7 0.11 -14.89 18.09
C ALA A 7 0.26 -16.28 18.77
N GLY A 8 1.34 -17.01 18.48
CA GLY A 8 1.66 -18.29 19.12
C GLY A 8 2.27 -18.19 20.53
N GLY A 9 2.30 -17.00 21.15
CA GLY A 9 2.78 -16.76 22.50
C GLY A 9 4.28 -16.53 22.66
N GLY A 10 5.09 -16.68 21.60
CA GLY A 10 6.51 -16.31 21.58
C GLY A 10 6.72 -14.80 21.63
N VAL A 11 7.90 -14.37 22.08
CA VAL A 11 8.33 -12.95 22.05
C VAL A 11 9.60 -12.85 21.23
N VAL A 12 9.63 -11.89 20.31
CA VAL A 12 10.84 -11.47 19.62
C VAL A 12 11.31 -10.18 20.30
N GLU A 13 12.41 -10.27 21.04
CA GLU A 13 13.00 -9.14 21.75
C GLU A 13 13.77 -8.24 20.77
N GLY A 14 13.84 -6.94 21.06
CA GLY A 14 14.58 -5.97 20.28
C GLY A 14 14.55 -4.57 20.91
N ASP A 15 15.61 -3.80 20.69
CA ASP A 15 15.75 -2.44 21.19
C ASP A 15 14.87 -1.44 20.41
N ALA A 16 14.53 -1.78 19.18
CA ALA A 16 13.69 -0.98 18.30
C ALA A 16 12.67 -1.84 17.53
N VAL A 17 11.48 -1.30 17.33
CA VAL A 17 10.42 -1.92 16.50
C VAL A 17 9.95 -0.90 15.48
N VAL A 18 9.98 -1.27 14.20
CA VAL A 18 9.46 -0.46 13.09
C VAL A 18 8.12 -1.01 12.61
N ILE A 19 7.08 -0.20 12.66
CA ILE A 19 5.77 -0.52 12.11
C ILE A 19 5.78 -0.19 10.61
N ALA A 20 5.91 -1.22 9.77
CA ALA A 20 6.00 -1.09 8.31
C ALA A 20 4.96 -1.98 7.60
N MET A 21 3.72 -2.03 8.14
CA MET A 21 2.67 -2.95 7.71
C MET A 21 1.76 -2.36 6.62
N GLY A 22 2.20 -1.33 5.89
CA GLY A 22 1.41 -0.69 4.85
C GLY A 22 0.04 -0.22 5.40
N PRO A 23 -1.08 -0.49 4.71
CA PRO A 23 -2.40 -0.05 5.19
C PRO A 23 -2.80 -0.71 6.51
N TRP A 24 -2.27 -1.91 6.84
CA TRP A 24 -2.49 -2.57 8.12
C TRP A 24 -1.73 -1.94 9.29
N SER A 25 -0.91 -0.92 9.05
CA SER A 25 -0.29 -0.14 10.13
C SER A 25 -1.32 0.49 11.06
N ILE A 26 -2.57 0.71 10.60
CA ILE A 26 -3.69 1.14 11.44
C ILE A 26 -3.97 0.17 12.59
N LEU A 27 -3.73 -1.13 12.41
CA LEU A 27 -3.96 -2.13 13.46
C LEU A 27 -3.05 -1.90 14.67
N ALA A 28 -1.85 -1.37 14.46
CA ALA A 28 -0.94 -1.04 15.54
C ALA A 28 -1.43 0.15 16.41
N ALA A 29 -2.40 0.93 15.94
CA ALA A 29 -3.06 1.96 16.75
C ALA A 29 -3.84 1.38 17.95
N ALA A 30 -4.10 0.06 17.96
CA ALA A 30 -4.64 -0.62 19.15
C ALA A 30 -3.65 -0.63 20.34
N TRP A 31 -2.36 -0.47 20.09
CA TRP A 31 -1.27 -0.55 21.09
C TRP A 31 -0.42 0.71 21.17
N LEU A 32 -0.34 1.49 20.10
CA LEU A 32 0.53 2.64 19.94
C LEU A 32 -0.27 3.89 19.57
N PRO A 33 0.11 5.08 20.01
CA PRO A 33 -0.54 6.34 19.66
C PRO A 33 -0.21 6.75 18.23
N LEU A 34 -0.69 5.98 17.25
CA LEU A 34 -0.45 6.23 15.84
C LEU A 34 -1.57 7.07 15.21
N PRO A 35 -1.25 7.95 14.26
CA PRO A 35 -2.25 8.65 13.48
C PRO A 35 -2.99 7.68 12.53
N PRO A 36 -4.16 8.08 12.01
CA PRO A 36 -4.93 7.23 11.09
C PRO A 36 -4.20 7.01 9.78
N VAL A 37 -4.14 5.74 9.38
CA VAL A 37 -3.77 5.28 8.03
C VAL A 37 -4.98 4.53 7.49
N PHE A 38 -5.33 4.74 6.24
CA PHE A 38 -6.44 4.04 5.60
C PHE A 38 -5.99 3.35 4.32
N GLY A 39 -6.77 2.39 3.86
CA GLY A 39 -6.50 1.63 2.65
C GLY A 39 -7.35 2.15 1.49
N LEU A 40 -6.73 2.54 0.37
CA LEU A 40 -7.42 2.71 -0.90
C LEU A 40 -7.19 1.46 -1.74
N LYS A 41 -8.26 0.69 -1.99
CA LYS A 41 -8.16 -0.53 -2.80
C LYS A 41 -7.91 -0.17 -4.27
N GLY A 42 -6.94 -0.83 -4.88
CA GLY A 42 -6.68 -0.78 -6.32
C GLY A 42 -6.80 -2.17 -6.93
N HIS A 43 -7.26 -2.23 -8.19
CA HIS A 43 -7.45 -3.46 -8.94
C HIS A 43 -6.43 -3.57 -10.05
N SER A 44 -5.96 -4.78 -10.32
CA SER A 44 -4.99 -5.04 -11.36
C SER A 44 -5.24 -6.37 -12.08
N LEU A 45 -4.70 -6.43 -13.30
CA LEU A 45 -4.70 -7.61 -14.15
C LEU A 45 -3.28 -7.93 -14.58
N VAL A 46 -3.00 -9.21 -14.77
CA VAL A 46 -1.82 -9.67 -15.48
C VAL A 46 -2.28 -10.36 -16.75
N PHE A 47 -1.88 -9.83 -17.89
CA PHE A 47 -2.16 -10.38 -19.22
C PHE A 47 -0.99 -11.23 -19.70
N GLU A 48 -1.28 -12.29 -20.42
CA GLU A 48 -0.34 -13.14 -21.19
C GLU A 48 -0.65 -12.96 -22.68
N PRO A 49 -0.10 -11.92 -23.35
CA PRO A 49 -0.30 -11.73 -24.79
C PRO A 49 0.50 -12.79 -25.58
N GLU A 50 -0.08 -13.25 -26.71
CA GLU A 50 0.61 -14.17 -27.63
C GLU A 50 1.69 -13.49 -28.46
N MET A 51 1.60 -12.17 -28.64
CA MET A 51 2.54 -11.35 -29.36
C MET A 51 3.42 -10.56 -28.39
N GLU A 52 4.67 -10.36 -28.79
CA GLU A 52 5.60 -9.48 -28.06
C GLU A 52 5.02 -8.07 -27.94
N VAL A 53 5.05 -7.54 -26.73
CA VAL A 53 4.65 -6.17 -26.42
C VAL A 53 5.92 -5.39 -26.08
N PRO A 54 6.16 -4.21 -26.70
CA PRO A 54 7.30 -3.38 -26.36
C PRO A 54 7.40 -3.11 -24.86
N ALA A 55 8.62 -3.12 -24.30
CA ALA A 55 8.88 -2.89 -22.88
C ALA A 55 8.78 -1.38 -22.54
N GLU A 56 7.63 -0.79 -22.83
CA GLU A 56 7.32 0.62 -22.64
C GLU A 56 6.18 0.77 -21.64
N ALA A 57 6.43 1.42 -20.49
CA ALA A 57 5.39 1.73 -19.52
C ALA A 57 4.49 2.84 -20.05
N LEU A 58 3.18 2.63 -19.95
CA LEU A 58 2.18 3.61 -20.37
C LEU A 58 1.40 4.12 -19.17
N PHE A 59 1.29 5.43 -19.05
CA PHE A 59 0.42 6.15 -18.12
C PHE A 59 -0.62 6.89 -18.95
N LEU A 60 -1.87 6.50 -18.83
CA LEU A 60 -2.92 6.90 -19.74
C LEU A 60 -4.05 7.61 -18.98
N GLU A 61 -4.77 8.47 -19.67
CA GLU A 61 -6.07 8.96 -19.27
C GLU A 61 -7.09 8.52 -20.32
N CYS A 62 -8.14 7.84 -19.91
CA CYS A 62 -9.22 7.44 -20.80
C CYS A 62 -10.58 7.80 -20.20
N ARG A 63 -11.52 8.10 -21.08
CA ARG A 63 -12.91 8.38 -20.71
C ARG A 63 -13.78 7.20 -21.14
N GLU A 64 -14.47 6.62 -20.17
CA GLU A 64 -15.43 5.56 -20.41
C GLU A 64 -16.70 6.10 -21.08
N ALA A 65 -17.50 5.22 -21.70
CA ALA A 65 -18.76 5.58 -22.35
C ALA A 65 -19.73 6.30 -21.41
N GLY A 66 -19.70 6.01 -20.11
CA GLY A 66 -20.47 6.71 -19.08
C GLY A 66 -19.89 8.05 -18.60
N GLY A 67 -18.80 8.54 -19.22
CA GLY A 67 -18.16 9.81 -18.92
C GLY A 67 -17.13 9.76 -17.77
N ALA A 68 -17.02 8.66 -17.03
CA ALA A 68 -16.03 8.51 -15.98
C ALA A 68 -14.60 8.50 -16.57
N VAL A 69 -13.69 9.22 -15.92
CA VAL A 69 -12.27 9.27 -16.29
C VAL A 69 -11.53 8.21 -15.48
N GLN A 70 -10.71 7.42 -16.16
CA GLN A 70 -9.80 6.44 -15.57
C GLN A 70 -8.37 6.73 -16.01
N THR A 71 -7.43 6.39 -15.15
CA THR A 71 -6.00 6.57 -15.39
C THR A 71 -5.29 5.21 -15.35
N PRO A 72 -5.50 4.34 -16.36
CA PRO A 72 -4.83 3.04 -16.37
C PRO A 72 -3.34 3.19 -16.59
N GLU A 73 -2.60 2.35 -15.89
CA GLU A 73 -1.16 2.19 -16.03
C GLU A 73 -0.90 0.78 -16.58
N LEU A 74 -0.07 0.70 -17.63
CA LEU A 74 0.31 -0.55 -18.28
C LEU A 74 1.82 -0.73 -18.19
N PHE A 75 2.25 -1.88 -17.68
CA PHE A 75 3.67 -2.22 -17.49
C PHE A 75 3.97 -3.57 -18.14
N PRO A 76 4.42 -3.59 -19.40
CA PRO A 76 5.01 -4.79 -19.98
C PRO A 76 6.25 -5.22 -19.21
N ARG A 77 6.36 -6.51 -18.92
CA ARG A 77 7.43 -7.11 -18.15
C ARG A 77 8.36 -7.92 -19.02
N THR A 78 9.58 -8.14 -18.55
CA THR A 78 10.60 -8.93 -19.25
C THR A 78 10.27 -10.41 -19.40
N ASP A 79 9.29 -10.92 -18.63
CA ASP A 79 8.77 -12.28 -18.72
C ASP A 79 7.69 -12.44 -19.81
N GLY A 80 7.40 -11.38 -20.56
CA GLY A 80 6.37 -11.35 -21.60
C GLY A 80 4.95 -11.04 -21.09
N THR A 81 4.74 -10.90 -19.78
CA THR A 81 3.44 -10.50 -19.26
C THR A 81 3.24 -8.99 -19.31
N VAL A 82 2.00 -8.54 -19.27
CA VAL A 82 1.64 -7.12 -19.10
C VAL A 82 0.83 -6.95 -17.84
N TYR A 83 1.36 -6.20 -16.90
CA TYR A 83 0.61 -5.77 -15.72
C TYR A 83 -0.18 -4.51 -16.04
N ALA A 84 -1.46 -4.50 -15.69
CA ALA A 84 -2.32 -3.34 -15.83
C ALA A 84 -2.99 -3.03 -14.49
N CYS A 85 -3.05 -1.77 -14.09
CA CYS A 85 -3.79 -1.34 -12.92
C CYS A 85 -4.59 -0.06 -13.16
N ALA A 86 -5.78 -0.02 -12.59
CA ALA A 86 -6.66 1.14 -12.46
C ALA A 86 -7.80 0.78 -11.48
N ILE A 87 -8.87 1.57 -11.51
CA ILE A 87 -10.11 1.31 -10.74
C ILE A 87 -9.82 1.20 -9.24
N SER A 88 -9.83 2.35 -8.58
CA SER A 88 -9.70 2.41 -7.13
C SER A 88 -11.08 2.43 -6.45
N SER A 89 -11.16 1.89 -5.23
CA SER A 89 -12.38 1.91 -4.41
C SER A 89 -12.07 2.10 -2.93
N GLU A 90 -13.01 2.71 -2.21
CA GLU A 90 -12.98 2.86 -0.75
C GLU A 90 -13.62 1.64 -0.07
N SER A 91 -13.14 0.45 -0.39
CA SER A 91 -13.61 -0.78 0.24
C SER A 91 -13.02 -0.96 1.64
N PRO A 92 -13.74 -1.59 2.57
CA PRO A 92 -13.22 -1.88 3.91
C PRO A 92 -11.93 -2.70 3.85
N LEU A 93 -10.93 -2.29 4.63
CA LEU A 93 -9.68 -3.05 4.79
C LEU A 93 -9.95 -4.28 5.68
N PRO A 94 -9.76 -5.52 5.19
CA PRO A 94 -9.90 -6.71 6.02
C PRO A 94 -8.73 -6.77 7.03
N VAL A 95 -9.00 -7.30 8.23
CA VAL A 95 -7.93 -7.50 9.24
C VAL A 95 -6.91 -8.53 8.75
N ASP A 96 -7.39 -9.60 8.11
CA ASP A 96 -6.55 -10.63 7.50
C ASP A 96 -6.21 -10.23 6.05
N PRO A 97 -4.92 -9.97 5.72
CA PRO A 97 -4.49 -9.67 4.35
C PRO A 97 -4.85 -10.76 3.33
N GLY A 98 -4.91 -12.03 3.75
CA GLY A 98 -5.28 -13.15 2.88
C GLY A 98 -6.72 -13.09 2.37
N ARG A 99 -7.55 -12.23 2.95
CA ARG A 99 -8.95 -12.00 2.53
C ARG A 99 -9.11 -10.85 1.52
N VAL A 100 -8.04 -10.25 1.07
CA VAL A 100 -8.11 -9.22 0.01
C VAL A 100 -8.50 -9.87 -1.30
N ALA A 101 -9.59 -9.40 -1.90
CA ALA A 101 -10.07 -9.85 -3.19
C ALA A 101 -10.54 -8.64 -4.03
N PRO A 102 -10.56 -8.77 -5.37
CA PRO A 102 -11.15 -7.75 -6.22
C PRO A 102 -12.62 -7.49 -5.88
N ASP A 103 -13.05 -6.25 -6.04
CA ASP A 103 -14.46 -5.90 -5.93
C ASP A 103 -15.24 -6.46 -7.15
N PRO A 104 -16.50 -6.84 -6.98
CA PRO A 104 -17.31 -7.37 -8.08
C PRO A 104 -17.34 -6.42 -9.28
N GLY A 105 -17.03 -6.93 -10.46
CA GLY A 105 -17.03 -6.18 -11.73
C GLY A 105 -15.83 -5.28 -11.97
N ALA A 106 -14.96 -5.03 -10.96
CA ALA A 106 -13.84 -4.10 -11.12
C ALA A 106 -12.77 -4.61 -12.10
N THR A 107 -12.43 -5.88 -12.04
CA THR A 107 -11.44 -6.49 -12.95
C THR A 107 -12.00 -6.66 -14.37
N GLU A 108 -13.29 -6.93 -14.53
CA GLU A 108 -13.99 -6.98 -15.83
C GLU A 108 -13.98 -5.60 -16.50
N ARG A 109 -14.26 -4.56 -15.71
CA ARG A 109 -14.20 -3.17 -16.17
C ARG A 109 -12.78 -2.79 -16.60
N LEU A 110 -11.76 -3.15 -15.80
CA LEU A 110 -10.35 -2.91 -16.15
C LEU A 110 -9.97 -3.66 -17.43
N GLN A 111 -10.41 -4.91 -17.59
CA GLN A 111 -10.19 -5.70 -18.81
C GLN A 111 -10.81 -5.01 -20.04
N ALA A 112 -12.03 -4.50 -19.93
CA ALA A 112 -12.69 -3.77 -21.01
C ALA A 112 -11.93 -2.50 -21.41
N ILE A 113 -11.43 -1.74 -20.42
CA ILE A 113 -10.59 -0.56 -20.66
C ILE A 113 -9.31 -0.96 -21.41
N CYS A 114 -8.57 -1.95 -20.92
CA CYS A 114 -7.33 -2.41 -21.56
C CYS A 114 -7.56 -2.95 -22.98
N GLY A 115 -8.67 -3.67 -23.19
CA GLY A 115 -9.06 -4.18 -24.51
C GLY A 115 -9.44 -3.07 -25.50
N ALA A 116 -10.03 -1.99 -25.03
CA ALA A 116 -10.30 -0.80 -25.87
C ALA A 116 -9.03 -0.03 -26.26
N LEU A 117 -8.00 -0.09 -25.41
CA LEU A 117 -6.70 0.57 -25.65
C LEU A 117 -5.80 -0.22 -26.60
N SER A 118 -5.89 -1.57 -26.57
CA SER A 118 -5.02 -2.45 -27.34
C SER A 118 -5.74 -3.73 -27.80
N PRO A 119 -5.81 -4.00 -29.11
CA PRO A 119 -6.31 -5.27 -29.62
C PRO A 119 -5.53 -6.48 -29.11
N THR A 120 -4.21 -6.32 -28.89
CA THR A 120 -3.36 -7.37 -28.32
C THR A 120 -3.81 -7.75 -26.91
N LEU A 121 -4.13 -6.74 -26.07
CA LEU A 121 -4.65 -7.01 -24.72
C LEU A 121 -6.09 -7.49 -24.72
N ALA A 122 -6.90 -7.10 -25.72
CA ALA A 122 -8.26 -7.62 -25.89
C ALA A 122 -8.27 -9.13 -26.15
N ALA A 123 -7.29 -9.63 -26.90
CA ALA A 123 -7.13 -11.05 -27.24
C ALA A 123 -6.35 -11.84 -26.17
N ALA A 124 -5.60 -11.16 -25.30
CA ALA A 124 -4.69 -11.78 -24.35
C ALA A 124 -5.44 -12.58 -23.26
N LYS A 125 -4.88 -13.71 -22.88
CA LYS A 125 -5.32 -14.47 -21.70
C LYS A 125 -5.01 -13.66 -20.43
N ILE A 126 -5.90 -13.73 -19.45
CA ILE A 126 -5.67 -13.16 -18.14
C ILE A 126 -5.07 -14.22 -17.21
N ALA A 127 -3.82 -14.03 -16.81
CA ALA A 127 -3.11 -14.90 -15.88
C ALA A 127 -3.53 -14.66 -14.43
N ALA A 128 -3.80 -13.40 -14.06
CA ALA A 128 -4.22 -13.07 -12.71
C ALA A 128 -5.16 -11.86 -12.66
N ARG A 129 -6.14 -11.95 -11.73
CA ARG A 129 -7.04 -10.88 -11.29
C ARG A 129 -6.71 -10.57 -9.85
N GLN A 130 -6.31 -9.35 -9.55
CA GLN A 130 -5.73 -9.00 -8.26
C GLN A 130 -6.32 -7.72 -7.70
N ALA A 131 -6.25 -7.60 -6.38
CA ALA A 131 -6.47 -6.33 -5.69
C ALA A 131 -5.46 -6.17 -4.56
N CYS A 132 -5.12 -4.93 -4.25
CA CYS A 132 -4.33 -4.59 -3.08
C CYS A 132 -4.80 -3.26 -2.50
N PHE A 133 -4.39 -2.97 -1.27
CA PHE A 133 -4.67 -1.67 -0.65
C PHE A 133 -3.40 -0.83 -0.61
N ARG A 134 -3.52 0.40 -1.10
CA ARG A 134 -2.49 1.43 -0.97
C ARG A 134 -2.61 2.08 0.41
N PRO A 135 -1.53 2.23 1.17
CA PRO A 135 -1.57 2.93 2.45
C PRO A 135 -1.69 4.44 2.22
N MET A 136 -2.78 5.02 2.67
CA MET A 136 -3.08 6.44 2.50
C MET A 136 -3.04 7.16 3.85
N THR A 137 -2.61 8.40 3.80
CA THR A 137 -2.69 9.36 4.90
C THR A 137 -3.58 10.53 4.49
N ARG A 138 -4.00 11.34 5.44
CA ARG A 138 -4.93 12.46 5.17
C ARG A 138 -4.34 13.52 4.24
N ASP A 139 -3.03 13.75 4.30
CA ASP A 139 -2.31 14.75 3.51
C ASP A 139 -1.56 14.16 2.31
N GLY A 140 -1.62 12.84 2.11
CA GLY A 140 -0.92 12.15 1.02
C GLY A 140 0.58 11.95 1.25
N LEU A 141 1.16 12.47 2.35
CA LEU A 141 2.57 12.26 2.70
C LEU A 141 2.73 11.02 3.60
N PRO A 142 3.82 10.24 3.46
CA PRO A 142 4.06 9.09 4.31
C PRO A 142 4.26 9.48 5.79
N LEU A 143 4.09 8.50 6.66
CA LEU A 143 4.44 8.58 8.07
C LEU A 143 5.77 7.88 8.27
N ILE A 144 6.81 8.64 8.59
CA ILE A 144 8.17 8.12 8.79
C ILE A 144 8.76 8.79 10.03
N GLY A 145 9.11 8.00 11.04
CA GLY A 145 9.74 8.56 12.24
C GLY A 145 9.39 7.84 13.54
N ARG A 146 9.68 8.50 14.65
CA ARG A 146 9.42 7.99 16.02
C ARG A 146 7.94 8.05 16.35
N VAL A 147 7.44 7.03 17.02
CA VAL A 147 6.10 7.06 17.62
C VAL A 147 6.14 7.92 18.88
N ALA A 148 5.27 8.92 18.95
CA ALA A 148 5.26 9.89 20.04
C ALA A 148 5.09 9.22 21.42
N GLY A 149 5.95 9.55 22.37
CA GLY A 149 5.87 9.06 23.76
C GLY A 149 6.25 7.58 23.96
N ILE A 150 6.70 6.86 22.93
CA ILE A 150 7.11 5.45 23.04
C ILE A 150 8.55 5.31 22.55
N GLU A 151 9.47 5.15 23.47
CA GLU A 151 10.88 4.91 23.15
C GLU A 151 11.05 3.57 22.42
N GLY A 152 11.93 3.54 21.40
CA GLY A 152 12.20 2.35 20.57
C GLY A 152 11.05 1.97 19.61
N ALA A 153 10.00 2.78 19.49
CA ALA A 153 8.92 2.54 18.50
C ALA A 153 9.01 3.53 17.34
N TYR A 154 8.95 2.98 16.12
CA TYR A 154 9.04 3.74 14.86
C TYR A 154 7.93 3.31 13.91
N ILE A 155 7.62 4.17 12.95
CA ILE A 155 6.67 3.88 11.86
C ILE A 155 7.27 4.28 10.52
N ALA A 156 7.01 3.47 9.49
CA ALA A 156 7.33 3.74 8.08
C ALA A 156 6.19 3.21 7.21
N THR A 157 5.23 4.06 6.83
CA THR A 157 4.03 3.68 6.09
C THR A 157 3.40 4.88 5.38
N GLY A 158 2.30 4.67 4.66
CA GLY A 158 1.53 5.78 4.08
C GLY A 158 2.05 6.29 2.74
N HIS A 159 2.88 5.54 2.04
CA HIS A 159 3.53 5.97 0.79
C HIS A 159 2.61 5.95 -0.44
N SER A 160 1.33 5.61 -0.30
CA SER A 160 0.39 5.51 -1.42
C SER A 160 0.92 4.58 -2.54
N VAL A 161 0.99 5.08 -3.77
CA VAL A 161 1.51 4.35 -4.95
C VAL A 161 3.05 4.36 -5.02
N TRP A 162 3.73 5.18 -4.21
CA TRP A 162 5.17 5.42 -4.30
C TRP A 162 6.00 4.53 -3.36
N GLY A 163 5.36 3.54 -2.70
CA GLY A 163 6.01 2.74 -1.67
C GLY A 163 7.23 1.98 -2.16
N ILE A 164 7.12 1.28 -3.29
CA ILE A 164 8.25 0.50 -3.85
C ILE A 164 9.42 1.43 -4.21
N LEU A 165 9.13 2.54 -4.88
CA LEU A 165 10.15 3.52 -5.29
C LEU A 165 10.88 4.13 -4.09
N ASN A 166 10.14 4.50 -3.04
CA ASN A 166 10.70 5.23 -1.89
C ASN A 166 11.17 4.33 -0.74
N ALA A 167 10.95 3.00 -0.83
CA ALA A 167 11.32 2.08 0.24
C ALA A 167 12.83 2.10 0.59
N PRO A 168 13.77 2.15 -0.38
CA PRO A 168 15.21 2.20 -0.06
C PRO A 168 15.57 3.45 0.75
N ALA A 169 15.16 4.64 0.30
CA ALA A 169 15.44 5.90 0.99
C ALA A 169 14.73 5.97 2.37
N THR A 170 13.51 5.43 2.47
CA THR A 170 12.80 5.33 3.75
C THR A 170 13.54 4.42 4.73
N GLY A 171 14.04 3.26 4.23
CA GLY A 171 14.81 2.32 5.04
C GLY A 171 16.11 2.94 5.56
N GLU A 172 16.85 3.65 4.70
CA GLU A 172 18.06 4.39 5.08
C GLU A 172 17.77 5.43 6.16
N ALA A 173 16.78 6.29 5.94
CA ALA A 173 16.40 7.32 6.89
C ALA A 173 15.95 6.77 8.26
N ILE A 174 15.21 5.67 8.29
CA ILE A 174 14.82 4.99 9.54
C ILE A 174 16.03 4.35 10.23
N ALA A 175 16.95 3.75 9.47
CA ALA A 175 18.16 3.18 10.03
C ALA A 175 19.04 4.25 10.69
N GLU A 176 19.29 5.37 10.02
CA GLU A 176 19.99 6.53 10.58
C GLU A 176 19.30 7.06 11.85
N LEU A 177 17.96 7.20 11.79
CA LEU A 177 17.18 7.67 12.93
C LEU A 177 17.30 6.74 14.16
N ILE A 178 17.37 5.43 13.94
CA ILE A 178 17.51 4.43 15.02
C ILE A 178 18.93 4.42 15.56
N VAL A 179 19.93 4.38 14.69
CA VAL A 179 21.34 4.17 15.07
C VAL A 179 21.98 5.47 15.55
N ASP A 180 21.79 6.56 14.80
CA ASP A 180 22.45 7.84 15.02
C ASP A 180 21.56 8.84 15.80
N GLY A 181 20.29 8.51 16.00
CA GLY A 181 19.32 9.39 16.66
C GLY A 181 18.69 10.45 15.77
N ALA A 182 19.17 10.63 14.53
CA ALA A 182 18.65 11.56 13.53
C ALA A 182 18.91 11.05 12.12
N ALA A 183 17.96 11.22 11.20
CA ALA A 183 18.20 11.02 9.78
C ALA A 183 19.02 12.18 9.22
N ARG A 184 20.01 11.86 8.39
CA ARG A 184 20.91 12.82 7.72
C ARG A 184 20.67 12.85 6.21
N SER A 185 20.23 11.75 5.65
CA SER A 185 19.96 11.58 4.21
C SER A 185 18.72 12.38 3.77
N VAL A 186 17.76 12.61 4.68
CA VAL A 186 16.53 13.35 4.39
C VAL A 186 15.97 14.03 5.66
N ASP A 187 15.32 15.19 5.47
CA ASP A 187 14.54 15.81 6.55
C ASP A 187 13.23 15.04 6.78
N LEU A 188 13.11 14.41 7.95
CA LEU A 188 11.92 13.65 8.33
C LEU A 188 10.82 14.49 8.97
N LEU A 189 11.04 15.79 9.23
CA LEU A 189 10.05 16.66 9.88
C LEU A 189 8.70 16.68 9.12
N PRO A 190 8.65 16.80 7.78
CA PRO A 190 7.39 16.76 7.03
C PRO A 190 6.65 15.41 7.13
N PHE A 191 7.39 14.33 7.43
CA PHE A 191 6.85 12.96 7.50
C PHE A 191 6.57 12.50 8.92
N SER A 192 6.80 13.36 9.91
CA SER A 192 6.61 13.03 11.32
C SER A 192 5.20 12.50 11.60
N PRO A 193 5.04 11.35 12.29
CA PRO A 193 3.72 10.87 12.70
C PRO A 193 3.03 11.83 13.68
N ALA A 194 3.78 12.65 14.41
CA ALA A 194 3.25 13.64 15.35
C ALA A 194 2.51 14.82 14.67
N ARG A 195 2.55 14.94 13.32
CA ARG A 195 1.81 15.97 12.58
C ARG A 195 0.29 15.77 12.59
N PHE A 196 -0.17 14.59 12.99
CA PHE A 196 -1.58 14.29 13.19
C PHE A 196 -1.85 13.77 14.61
N PRO A 197 -3.05 14.01 15.14
CA PRO A 197 -3.45 13.40 16.41
C PRO A 197 -3.53 11.87 16.28
N PRO A 198 -3.30 11.14 17.38
CA PRO A 198 -3.49 9.70 17.42
C PRO A 198 -4.92 9.30 17.07
N PHE A 199 -5.08 8.18 16.40
CA PHE A 199 -6.35 7.55 16.11
C PHE A 199 -6.98 6.99 17.40
N ASP A 200 -8.30 7.17 17.59
CA ASP A 200 -9.00 6.52 18.70
C ASP A 200 -9.22 5.03 18.40
N PRO A 201 -8.58 4.11 19.16
CA PRO A 201 -8.60 2.69 18.86
C PRO A 201 -9.83 1.94 19.38
N VAL A 202 -10.79 2.59 20.01
CA VAL A 202 -11.94 1.91 20.66
C VAL A 202 -12.70 1.01 19.69
N GLY A 203 -13.03 1.51 18.51
CA GLY A 203 -13.69 0.73 17.46
C GLY A 203 -12.81 -0.38 16.91
N LEU A 204 -11.53 -0.09 16.70
CA LEU A 204 -10.54 -1.01 16.14
C LEU A 204 -10.28 -2.22 17.05
N ARG A 205 -10.13 -2.01 18.36
CA ARG A 205 -9.95 -3.11 19.34
C ARG A 205 -11.10 -4.10 19.33
N ARG A 206 -12.33 -3.64 19.14
CA ARG A 206 -13.52 -4.50 19.02
C ARG A 206 -13.51 -5.33 17.73
N THR A 207 -12.97 -4.78 16.65
CA THR A 207 -12.88 -5.48 15.35
C THR A 207 -11.80 -6.57 15.40
N ILE A 208 -10.62 -6.26 15.94
CA ILE A 208 -9.49 -7.22 16.08
C ILE A 208 -9.88 -8.40 17.00
N ALA A 209 -10.62 -8.14 18.08
CA ALA A 209 -11.03 -9.18 19.00
C ALA A 209 -12.06 -10.19 18.42
N LYS A 210 -12.68 -9.89 17.28
CA LYS A 210 -13.68 -10.72 16.60
C LYS A 210 -13.12 -11.46 15.38
N SER A 211 -11.90 -11.17 14.96
CA SER A 211 -11.19 -11.80 13.84
C SER A 211 -10.25 -12.90 14.30
#